data_ca810e5bed32cde3497134d1a2840c2f
#
_entry.id   ca810e5bed32cde3497134d1a2840c2f
#
_cell.length_a   1.000
_cell.length_b   1.000
_cell.length_c   1.000
_cell.angle_alpha   90.00
_cell.angle_beta   90.00
_cell.angle_gamma   90.00
#
_symmetry.space_group_name_H-M   'P 1'
#
loop_
_entity.id
_entity.type
_entity.pdbx_description
1 polymer ?
#
loop_
_entity_poly.entity_id
_entity_poly.type
_entity_poly.pdbx_seq_one_letter_code
_entity_poly.pdbx_strand_id
1 'polypeptide(L)'
;RCESPLDISRLQLSWQGYNYGNGYIGWALEHHGGYSLENALQFSQEKAAELGWPRYGDPQYVPHVQRYYSGGGILGGIFGNGQIVQVAKQEVGSSNGEKYWRWYGFDSYVEWCACFVSWCGEQAGLIESGAMPKFSLCENGIDWFKSHGKWQETGGIPSAGSLVFFDWNGDGISDHVGIVEKYEGGIIYTVEGNTGTNIGGNN
;
A
#
# COMPACT_ATOMS: atom_id res chain seq x y z
N ARG A 1 -8.64 17.29 18.75
CA ARG A 1 -9.17 16.01 19.27
C ARG A 1 -9.63 15.16 18.11
N CYS A 2 -9.27 13.86 18.09
CA CYS A 2 -9.91 12.90 17.19
C CYS A 2 -11.36 12.71 17.64
N GLU A 3 -12.29 12.91 16.73
CA GLU A 3 -13.72 12.77 17.02
C GLU A 3 -14.19 11.33 16.82
N SER A 4 -13.36 10.53 16.13
CA SER A 4 -13.60 9.11 15.86
C SER A 4 -12.26 8.36 15.80
N PRO A 5 -12.19 7.09 16.24
CA PRO A 5 -11.04 6.23 15.98
C PRO A 5 -10.81 5.95 14.48
N LEU A 6 -11.76 6.34 13.63
CA LEU A 6 -11.67 6.26 12.17
C LEU A 6 -11.19 7.56 11.51
N ASP A 7 -10.89 8.60 12.28
CA ASP A 7 -10.31 9.85 11.77
C ASP A 7 -8.80 9.67 11.55
N ILE A 8 -8.49 9.01 10.44
CA ILE A 8 -7.14 8.58 10.08
C ILE A 8 -6.19 9.77 9.95
N SER A 9 -6.65 10.85 9.31
CA SER A 9 -5.83 12.03 9.08
C SER A 9 -5.38 12.66 10.40
N ARG A 10 -6.29 12.72 11.37
CA ARG A 10 -5.96 13.23 12.71
C ARG A 10 -5.12 12.25 13.53
N LEU A 11 -5.32 10.94 13.36
CA LEU A 11 -4.47 9.93 13.99
C LEU A 11 -3.03 10.03 13.49
N GLN A 12 -2.81 10.08 12.18
CA GLN A 12 -1.49 10.24 11.58
C GLN A 12 -0.81 11.52 12.05
N LEU A 13 -1.54 12.65 12.04
CA LEU A 13 -1.04 13.92 12.54
C LEU A 13 -0.67 13.85 14.02
N SER A 14 -1.47 13.15 14.85
CA SER A 14 -1.20 12.95 16.27
C SER A 14 0.04 12.08 16.49
N TRP A 15 0.21 11.02 15.72
CA TRP A 15 1.39 10.16 15.82
C TRP A 15 2.67 10.89 15.43
N GLN A 16 2.65 11.64 14.31
CA GLN A 16 3.83 12.43 13.95
C GLN A 16 4.10 13.55 14.96
N GLY A 17 3.04 14.14 15.52
CA GLY A 17 3.14 15.10 16.61
C GLY A 17 3.72 14.53 17.90
N TYR A 18 3.48 13.25 18.19
CA TYR A 18 4.14 12.55 19.29
C TYR A 18 5.66 12.45 19.05
N ASN A 19 6.07 12.16 17.83
CA ASN A 19 7.48 12.05 17.46
C ASN A 19 8.21 13.41 17.42
N TYR A 20 7.55 14.47 16.92
CA TYR A 20 8.16 15.79 16.74
C TYR A 20 7.77 16.84 17.78
N GLY A 21 6.82 16.51 18.64
CA GLY A 21 6.22 17.46 19.56
C GLY A 21 5.09 18.29 18.95
N ASN A 22 4.39 19.05 19.80
CA ASN A 22 3.20 19.82 19.40
C ASN A 22 3.46 20.90 18.35
N GLY A 23 4.70 21.37 18.22
CA GLY A 23 5.08 22.34 17.21
C GLY A 23 4.83 21.85 15.77
N TYR A 24 5.04 20.57 15.52
CA TYR A 24 4.73 19.96 14.23
C TYR A 24 3.24 19.99 13.91
N ILE A 25 2.38 19.70 14.89
CA ILE A 25 0.92 19.66 14.68
C ILE A 25 0.41 21.03 14.20
N GLY A 26 0.81 22.08 14.90
CA GLY A 26 0.43 23.46 14.52
C GLY A 26 0.95 23.84 13.14
N TRP A 27 2.23 23.61 12.88
CA TRP A 27 2.87 23.90 11.61
C TRP A 27 2.24 23.12 10.44
N ALA A 28 2.01 21.81 10.61
CA ALA A 28 1.42 20.98 9.56
C ALA A 28 -0.03 21.37 9.22
N LEU A 29 -0.83 21.75 10.23
CA LEU A 29 -2.19 22.23 10.01
C LEU A 29 -2.21 23.58 9.29
N GLU A 30 -1.35 24.51 9.69
CA GLU A 30 -1.31 25.87 9.16
C GLU A 30 -0.81 25.92 7.71
N HIS A 31 0.23 25.12 7.38
CA HIS A 31 0.90 25.20 6.08
C HIS A 31 0.45 24.13 5.08
N HIS A 32 -0.06 22.99 5.57
CA HIS A 32 -0.36 21.81 4.73
C HIS A 32 -1.74 21.21 4.97
N GLY A 33 -2.50 21.70 5.94
CA GLY A 33 -3.83 21.18 6.27
C GLY A 33 -3.83 19.83 7.01
N GLY A 34 -2.66 19.26 7.33
CA GLY A 34 -2.54 17.99 8.04
C GLY A 34 -1.21 17.28 7.80
N TYR A 35 -1.18 15.98 8.12
CA TYR A 35 0.01 15.14 7.94
C TYR A 35 0.18 14.68 6.48
N SER A 36 1.43 14.69 6.01
CA SER A 36 1.91 13.90 4.89
C SER A 36 3.36 13.47 5.16
N LEU A 37 3.82 12.40 4.49
CA LEU A 37 5.22 11.97 4.61
C LEU A 37 6.17 13.07 4.13
N GLU A 38 5.78 13.80 3.09
CA GLU A 38 6.56 14.89 2.51
C GLU A 38 6.76 16.03 3.53
N ASN A 39 5.68 16.49 4.17
CA ASN A 39 5.80 17.56 5.16
C ASN A 39 6.49 17.11 6.46
N ALA A 40 6.40 15.84 6.82
CA ALA A 40 7.18 15.27 7.93
C ALA A 40 8.68 15.28 7.63
N LEU A 41 9.07 14.94 6.40
CA LEU A 41 10.45 15.05 5.92
C LEU A 41 10.94 16.50 5.94
N GLN A 42 10.16 17.42 5.40
CA GLN A 42 10.47 18.86 5.36
C GLN A 42 10.69 19.39 6.78
N PHE A 43 9.76 19.17 7.68
CA PHE A 43 9.87 19.62 9.08
C PHE A 43 11.13 19.06 9.78
N SER A 44 11.43 17.77 9.55
CA SER A 44 12.64 17.14 10.09
C SER A 44 13.91 17.83 9.60
N GLN A 45 13.99 18.13 8.30
CA GLN A 45 15.14 18.79 7.69
C GLN A 45 15.32 20.23 8.20
N GLU A 46 14.23 21.01 8.24
CA GLU A 46 14.24 22.38 8.74
C GLU A 46 14.66 22.44 10.20
N LYS A 47 14.09 21.60 11.06
CA LYS A 47 14.45 21.54 12.48
C LYS A 47 15.86 21.00 12.74
N ALA A 48 16.32 20.02 11.96
CA ALA A 48 17.68 19.55 12.03
C ALA A 48 18.69 20.67 11.69
N ALA A 49 18.42 21.43 10.63
CA ALA A 49 19.25 22.56 10.22
C ALA A 49 19.27 23.66 11.27
N GLU A 50 18.08 24.02 11.83
CA GLU A 50 17.97 25.03 12.90
C GLU A 50 18.77 24.68 14.15
N LEU A 51 18.80 23.38 14.52
CA LEU A 51 19.47 22.89 15.72
C LEU A 51 20.92 22.45 15.48
N GLY A 52 21.37 22.41 14.23
CA GLY A 52 22.69 21.86 13.86
C GLY A 52 22.79 20.35 14.09
N TRP A 53 21.68 19.62 14.00
CA TRP A 53 21.61 18.18 14.22
C TRP A 53 21.65 17.42 12.88
N PRO A 54 22.17 16.17 12.86
CA PRO A 54 22.17 15.36 11.65
C PRO A 54 20.75 14.92 11.22
N ARG A 55 19.80 14.85 12.16
CA ARG A 55 18.40 14.51 11.92
C ARG A 55 17.54 14.96 13.10
N TYR A 56 16.30 15.36 12.84
CA TYR A 56 15.30 15.66 13.87
C TYR A 56 14.18 14.62 13.84
N GLY A 57 14.09 13.80 14.89
CA GLY A 57 13.09 12.75 15.03
C GLY A 57 13.11 11.71 13.89
N ASP A 58 12.00 11.04 13.69
CA ASP A 58 11.79 10.04 12.64
C ASP A 58 10.72 10.51 11.64
N PRO A 59 11.09 10.91 10.41
CA PRO A 59 10.12 11.30 9.39
C PRO A 59 9.16 10.17 8.99
N GLN A 60 9.59 8.92 9.17
CA GLN A 60 8.80 7.73 8.85
C GLN A 60 8.06 7.15 10.07
N TYR A 61 7.95 7.93 11.15
CA TYR A 61 7.31 7.45 12.38
C TYR A 61 5.87 6.96 12.15
N VAL A 62 5.09 7.70 11.37
CA VAL A 62 3.70 7.28 11.03
C VAL A 62 3.67 5.96 10.25
N PRO A 63 4.41 5.77 9.14
CA PRO A 63 4.53 4.47 8.50
C PRO A 63 4.98 3.35 9.46
N HIS A 64 5.96 3.63 10.32
CA HIS A 64 6.43 2.64 11.31
C HIS A 64 5.36 2.24 12.32
N VAL A 65 4.58 3.19 12.83
CA VAL A 65 3.45 2.92 13.73
C VAL A 65 2.33 2.17 13.02
N GLN A 66 2.02 2.57 11.78
CA GLN A 66 0.96 1.95 10.98
C GLN A 66 1.15 0.45 10.77
N ARG A 67 2.40 -0.03 10.67
CA ARG A 67 2.72 -1.46 10.55
C ARG A 67 2.10 -2.30 11.66
N TYR A 68 2.07 -1.79 12.89
CA TYR A 68 1.50 -2.50 14.05
C TYR A 68 -0.04 -2.53 14.04
N TYR A 69 -0.68 -1.66 13.26
CA TYR A 69 -2.13 -1.62 13.10
C TYR A 69 -2.63 -2.44 11.91
N SER A 70 -1.75 -2.94 11.05
CA SER A 70 -2.09 -3.73 9.87
C SER A 70 -2.55 -5.16 10.19
N GLY A 71 -2.33 -5.63 11.42
CA GLY A 71 -2.49 -7.03 11.83
C GLY A 71 -3.89 -7.49 12.22
N GLY A 72 -4.92 -6.66 12.17
CA GLY A 72 -6.28 -7.10 12.47
C GLY A 72 -7.19 -6.01 13.02
N GLY A 73 -8.43 -6.02 12.56
CA GLY A 73 -9.46 -5.05 12.96
C GLY A 73 -9.69 -3.93 11.94
N ILE A 74 -10.64 -3.05 12.24
CA ILE A 74 -11.06 -1.94 11.36
C ILE A 74 -9.89 -1.06 10.92
N LEU A 75 -8.93 -0.79 11.81
CA LEU A 75 -7.78 0.05 11.50
C LEU A 75 -6.75 -0.66 10.58
N GLY A 76 -6.56 -1.96 10.72
CA GLY A 76 -5.69 -2.75 9.84
C GLY A 76 -6.15 -2.70 8.37
N GLY A 77 -7.46 -2.85 8.14
CA GLY A 77 -8.05 -2.72 6.81
C GLY A 77 -7.91 -1.32 6.21
N ILE A 78 -7.97 -0.27 7.03
CA ILE A 78 -7.89 1.12 6.56
C ILE A 78 -6.44 1.52 6.24
N PHE A 79 -5.47 1.14 7.06
CA PHE A 79 -4.08 1.56 6.88
C PHE A 79 -3.29 0.63 5.98
N GLY A 80 -3.41 -0.68 6.15
CA GLY A 80 -2.67 -1.67 5.37
C GLY A 80 -3.04 -1.62 3.89
N ASN A 81 -4.32 -1.62 3.60
CA ASN A 81 -4.81 -1.65 2.23
C ASN A 81 -4.58 -0.33 1.47
N GLY A 82 -4.70 0.82 2.13
CA GLY A 82 -4.40 2.10 1.48
C GLY A 82 -2.93 2.29 1.15
N GLN A 83 -2.03 1.75 1.96
CA GLN A 83 -0.60 1.90 1.76
C GLN A 83 -0.08 1.11 0.54
N ILE A 84 -0.60 -0.11 0.29
CA ILE A 84 -0.21 -0.88 -0.90
C ILE A 84 -0.60 -0.15 -2.19
N VAL A 85 -1.73 0.56 -2.20
CA VAL A 85 -2.15 1.39 -3.33
C VAL A 85 -1.18 2.53 -3.58
N GLN A 86 -0.74 3.23 -2.52
CA GLN A 86 0.23 4.32 -2.66
C GLN A 86 1.58 3.80 -3.19
N VAL A 87 2.06 2.68 -2.69
CA VAL A 87 3.28 2.03 -3.19
C VAL A 87 3.12 1.67 -4.66
N ALA A 88 2.02 1.01 -5.04
CA ALA A 88 1.78 0.60 -6.41
C ALA A 88 1.69 1.80 -7.37
N LYS A 89 1.06 2.90 -6.96
CA LYS A 89 0.96 4.13 -7.78
C LYS A 89 2.30 4.80 -8.02
N GLN A 90 3.26 4.70 -7.13
CA GLN A 90 4.62 5.23 -7.34
C GLN A 90 5.40 4.45 -8.40
N GLU A 91 4.98 3.22 -8.69
CA GLU A 91 5.61 2.35 -9.70
C GLU A 91 4.97 2.47 -11.09
N VAL A 92 3.88 3.23 -11.22
CA VAL A 92 3.21 3.44 -12.52
C VAL A 92 4.17 4.09 -13.51
N GLY A 93 4.26 3.51 -14.72
CA GLY A 93 5.19 3.94 -15.76
C GLY A 93 6.54 3.21 -15.76
N SER A 94 6.77 2.33 -14.79
CA SER A 94 7.92 1.43 -14.79
C SER A 94 7.76 0.39 -15.90
N SER A 95 8.68 0.37 -16.87
CA SER A 95 8.59 -0.49 -18.06
C SER A 95 9.26 -1.85 -17.89
N ASN A 96 9.93 -2.09 -16.78
CA ASN A 96 10.74 -3.28 -16.56
C ASN A 96 10.40 -3.96 -15.24
N GLY A 97 9.92 -5.20 -15.31
CA GLY A 97 9.60 -6.04 -14.15
C GLY A 97 10.80 -6.63 -13.42
N GLU A 98 12.03 -6.40 -13.89
CA GLU A 98 13.24 -7.00 -13.34
C GLU A 98 13.40 -6.72 -11.84
N LYS A 99 13.07 -5.51 -11.40
CA LYS A 99 13.04 -5.10 -9.99
C LYS A 99 12.23 -6.05 -9.12
N TYR A 100 11.07 -6.51 -9.59
CA TYR A 100 10.12 -7.28 -8.78
C TYR A 100 10.43 -8.77 -8.78
N TRP A 101 10.70 -9.37 -9.96
CA TRP A 101 11.01 -10.79 -10.03
C TRP A 101 12.40 -11.11 -9.46
N ARG A 102 13.41 -10.21 -9.59
CA ARG A 102 14.70 -10.36 -8.88
C ARG A 102 14.57 -10.23 -7.38
N TRP A 103 13.80 -9.25 -6.88
CA TRP A 103 13.51 -9.15 -5.45
C TRP A 103 12.86 -10.41 -4.91
N TYR A 104 11.98 -11.02 -5.69
CA TYR A 104 11.34 -12.28 -5.31
C TYR A 104 12.35 -13.42 -5.18
N GLY A 105 13.39 -13.45 -6.02
CA GLY A 105 14.47 -14.44 -6.02
C GLY A 105 14.67 -15.19 -7.33
N PHE A 106 14.11 -14.66 -8.45
CA PHE A 106 14.35 -15.24 -9.78
C PHE A 106 15.58 -14.65 -10.45
N ASP A 107 16.36 -15.49 -11.15
CA ASP A 107 17.58 -15.07 -11.86
C ASP A 107 17.33 -14.67 -13.31
N SER A 108 16.18 -15.01 -13.87
CA SER A 108 15.76 -14.71 -15.23
C SER A 108 14.32 -14.25 -15.27
N TYR A 109 13.90 -13.69 -16.43
CA TYR A 109 12.54 -13.24 -16.65
C TYR A 109 11.51 -14.34 -16.33
N VAL A 110 10.48 -13.93 -15.62
CA VAL A 110 9.23 -14.69 -15.36
C VAL A 110 8.05 -13.74 -15.54
N GLU A 111 6.85 -14.30 -15.69
CA GLU A 111 5.63 -13.49 -15.53
C GLU A 111 5.58 -12.93 -14.12
N TRP A 112 5.48 -11.60 -14.00
CA TRP A 112 5.80 -10.92 -12.73
C TRP A 112 4.65 -10.15 -12.09
N CYS A 113 3.40 -10.35 -12.54
CA CYS A 113 2.23 -9.69 -11.92
C CYS A 113 2.14 -9.99 -10.41
N ALA A 114 2.27 -11.25 -10.02
CA ALA A 114 2.25 -11.68 -8.62
C ALA A 114 3.51 -11.24 -7.85
N CYS A 115 4.68 -11.18 -8.52
CA CYS A 115 5.90 -10.63 -7.91
C CYS A 115 5.76 -9.13 -7.62
N PHE A 116 5.13 -8.37 -8.53
CA PHE A 116 4.83 -6.94 -8.34
C PHE A 116 3.92 -6.72 -7.13
N VAL A 117 2.80 -7.45 -7.07
CA VAL A 117 1.86 -7.36 -5.95
C VAL A 117 2.51 -7.74 -4.63
N SER A 118 3.32 -8.81 -4.61
CA SER A 118 4.08 -9.21 -3.42
C SER A 118 5.11 -8.16 -3.01
N TRP A 119 5.81 -7.55 -3.97
CA TRP A 119 6.74 -6.46 -3.70
C TRP A 119 6.03 -5.25 -3.09
N CYS A 120 4.89 -4.84 -3.66
CA CYS A 120 4.09 -3.76 -3.11
C CYS A 120 3.61 -4.08 -1.69
N GLY A 121 3.19 -5.32 -1.44
CA GLY A 121 2.78 -5.80 -0.12
C GLY A 121 3.91 -5.77 0.90
N GLU A 122 5.13 -6.13 0.50
CA GLU A 122 6.32 -6.03 1.35
C GLU A 122 6.62 -4.57 1.72
N GLN A 123 6.65 -3.66 0.71
CA GLN A 123 6.89 -2.24 0.96
C GLN A 123 5.80 -1.61 1.85
N ALA A 124 4.58 -2.13 1.78
CA ALA A 124 3.46 -1.72 2.62
C ALA A 124 3.43 -2.41 4.00
N GLY A 125 4.38 -3.32 4.32
CA GLY A 125 4.44 -4.07 5.58
C GLY A 125 3.34 -5.13 5.73
N LEU A 126 2.63 -5.49 4.65
CA LEU A 126 1.53 -6.45 4.70
C LEU A 126 2.00 -7.89 4.79
N ILE A 127 3.18 -8.22 4.26
CA ILE A 127 3.77 -9.55 4.36
C ILE A 127 4.29 -9.77 5.78
N GLU A 128 5.07 -8.83 6.32
CA GLU A 128 5.60 -8.89 7.68
C GLU A 128 4.49 -9.01 8.74
N SER A 129 3.38 -8.30 8.56
CA SER A 129 2.22 -8.36 9.48
C SER A 129 1.36 -9.61 9.31
N GLY A 130 1.61 -10.46 8.32
CA GLY A 130 0.77 -11.61 7.99
C GLY A 130 -0.60 -11.22 7.41
N ALA A 131 -0.75 -10.01 6.89
CA ALA A 131 -1.98 -9.57 6.23
C ALA A 131 -2.13 -10.18 4.84
N MET A 132 -1.01 -10.45 4.15
CA MET A 132 -0.96 -11.17 2.88
C MET A 132 0.29 -12.05 2.78
N PRO A 133 0.31 -13.07 1.89
CA PRO A 133 1.48 -13.90 1.65
C PRO A 133 2.45 -13.21 0.68
N LYS A 134 3.71 -13.68 0.66
CA LYS A 134 4.62 -13.50 -0.46
C LYS A 134 4.36 -14.61 -1.49
N PHE A 135 3.94 -14.27 -2.71
CA PHE A 135 3.62 -15.24 -3.75
C PHE A 135 4.07 -14.75 -5.14
N SER A 136 4.39 -15.69 -6.03
CA SER A 136 4.79 -15.46 -7.42
C SER A 136 3.88 -16.14 -8.44
N LEU A 137 2.95 -16.97 -7.97
CA LEU A 137 1.90 -17.61 -8.76
C LEU A 137 0.55 -17.17 -8.19
N CYS A 138 -0.38 -16.77 -9.06
CA CYS A 138 -1.71 -16.30 -8.66
C CYS A 138 -2.44 -17.33 -7.79
N GLU A 139 -2.41 -18.60 -8.17
CA GLU A 139 -3.05 -19.70 -7.44
C GLU A 139 -2.55 -19.81 -6.00
N ASN A 140 -1.23 -19.67 -5.76
CA ASN A 140 -0.69 -19.70 -4.40
C ASN A 140 -1.24 -18.56 -3.54
N GLY A 141 -1.44 -17.37 -4.13
CA GLY A 141 -2.10 -16.26 -3.47
C GLY A 141 -3.56 -16.58 -3.13
N ILE A 142 -4.32 -17.05 -4.11
CA ILE A 142 -5.74 -17.43 -3.95
C ILE A 142 -5.91 -18.47 -2.84
N ASP A 143 -5.12 -19.54 -2.86
CA ASP A 143 -5.18 -20.61 -1.86
C ASP A 143 -4.88 -20.08 -0.46
N TRP A 144 -3.91 -19.18 -0.35
CA TRP A 144 -3.61 -18.57 0.93
C TRP A 144 -4.78 -17.71 1.43
N PHE A 145 -5.36 -16.84 0.59
CA PHE A 145 -6.49 -16.00 0.98
C PHE A 145 -7.72 -16.82 1.34
N LYS A 146 -8.00 -17.91 0.60
CA LYS A 146 -9.09 -18.85 0.91
C LYS A 146 -8.87 -19.52 2.27
N SER A 147 -7.68 -20.05 2.51
CA SER A 147 -7.36 -20.75 3.76
C SER A 147 -7.34 -19.85 4.99
N HIS A 148 -7.18 -18.53 4.81
CA HIS A 148 -7.19 -17.55 5.89
C HIS A 148 -8.52 -16.78 6.02
N GLY A 149 -9.58 -17.19 5.31
CA GLY A 149 -10.89 -16.56 5.37
C GLY A 149 -10.91 -15.11 4.85
N LYS A 150 -9.98 -14.78 3.96
CA LYS A 150 -9.82 -13.43 3.36
C LYS A 150 -10.21 -13.41 1.88
N TRP A 151 -10.81 -14.48 1.38
CA TRP A 151 -11.28 -14.60 0.00
C TRP A 151 -12.73 -14.09 -0.11
N GLN A 152 -13.00 -13.38 -1.19
CA GLN A 152 -14.34 -12.98 -1.60
C GLN A 152 -14.61 -13.49 -3.01
N GLU A 153 -15.73 -14.17 -3.20
CA GLU A 153 -16.15 -14.65 -4.52
C GLU A 153 -16.56 -13.49 -5.44
N THR A 154 -16.61 -13.79 -6.73
CA THR A 154 -17.01 -12.85 -7.78
C THR A 154 -18.37 -12.20 -7.47
N GLY A 155 -18.48 -10.90 -7.76
CA GLY A 155 -19.71 -10.11 -7.52
C GLY A 155 -19.71 -9.29 -6.24
N GLY A 156 -18.68 -9.44 -5.40
CA GLY A 156 -18.47 -8.55 -4.26
C GLY A 156 -17.93 -7.17 -4.67
N ILE A 157 -18.14 -6.17 -3.80
CA ILE A 157 -17.57 -4.83 -3.97
C ILE A 157 -16.18 -4.81 -3.31
N PRO A 158 -15.10 -4.68 -4.08
CA PRO A 158 -13.77 -4.62 -3.49
C PRO A 158 -13.50 -3.24 -2.88
N SER A 159 -12.68 -3.21 -1.83
CA SER A 159 -12.14 -1.97 -1.26
C SER A 159 -10.77 -1.65 -1.86
N ALA A 160 -10.35 -0.39 -1.74
CA ALA A 160 -8.99 0.01 -2.10
C ALA A 160 -7.96 -0.87 -1.36
N GLY A 161 -6.95 -1.34 -2.08
CA GLY A 161 -5.92 -2.25 -1.58
C GLY A 161 -6.32 -3.72 -1.53
N SER A 162 -7.56 -4.09 -1.92
CA SER A 162 -7.89 -5.48 -2.22
C SER A 162 -7.09 -5.95 -3.42
N LEU A 163 -6.84 -7.26 -3.50
CA LEU A 163 -6.30 -7.88 -4.70
C LEU A 163 -7.43 -8.44 -5.53
N VAL A 164 -7.36 -8.23 -6.84
CA VAL A 164 -8.29 -8.83 -7.82
C VAL A 164 -7.52 -9.82 -8.66
N PHE A 165 -8.07 -11.02 -8.79
CA PHE A 165 -7.52 -12.09 -9.59
C PHE A 165 -8.40 -12.27 -10.84
N PHE A 166 -7.76 -12.36 -11.99
CA PHE A 166 -8.42 -12.44 -13.28
C PHE A 166 -8.23 -13.84 -13.87
N ASP A 167 -9.31 -14.43 -14.32
CA ASP A 167 -9.37 -15.64 -15.14
C ASP A 167 -10.00 -15.21 -16.48
N TRP A 168 -9.15 -14.88 -17.45
CA TRP A 168 -9.61 -14.31 -18.73
C TRP A 168 -10.14 -15.37 -19.70
N ASN A 169 -9.66 -16.59 -19.56
CA ASN A 169 -10.03 -17.68 -20.45
C ASN A 169 -11.19 -18.54 -19.88
N GLY A 170 -11.55 -18.37 -18.60
CA GLY A 170 -12.65 -19.05 -17.96
C GLY A 170 -12.37 -20.54 -17.61
N ASP A 171 -11.10 -20.90 -17.44
CA ASP A 171 -10.71 -22.29 -17.13
C ASP A 171 -10.65 -22.58 -15.61
N GLY A 172 -10.90 -21.57 -14.79
CA GLY A 172 -10.88 -21.66 -13.34
C GLY A 172 -9.49 -21.46 -12.73
N ILE A 173 -8.47 -21.12 -13.53
CA ILE A 173 -7.12 -20.80 -13.09
C ILE A 173 -6.86 -19.32 -13.34
N SER A 174 -6.31 -18.63 -12.37
CA SER A 174 -6.08 -17.20 -12.51
C SER A 174 -4.87 -16.88 -13.37
N ASP A 175 -5.09 -16.10 -14.44
CA ASP A 175 -4.06 -15.65 -15.37
C ASP A 175 -3.28 -14.43 -14.85
N HIS A 176 -3.89 -13.62 -13.97
CA HIS A 176 -3.35 -12.33 -13.60
C HIS A 176 -3.84 -11.86 -12.23
N VAL A 177 -3.11 -10.90 -11.63
CA VAL A 177 -3.48 -10.26 -10.37
C VAL A 177 -3.15 -8.77 -10.39
N GLY A 178 -4.07 -7.96 -9.85
CA GLY A 178 -3.91 -6.52 -9.70
C GLY A 178 -4.27 -6.02 -8.29
N ILE A 179 -3.87 -4.79 -7.99
CA ILE A 179 -4.18 -4.09 -6.76
C ILE A 179 -5.32 -3.11 -7.04
N VAL A 180 -6.43 -3.22 -6.34
CA VAL A 180 -7.58 -2.32 -6.48
C VAL A 180 -7.20 -0.94 -5.96
N GLU A 181 -7.24 0.06 -6.83
CA GLU A 181 -7.10 1.48 -6.45
C GLU A 181 -8.39 2.00 -5.86
N LYS A 182 -9.50 1.76 -6.55
CA LYS A 182 -10.85 2.17 -6.12
C LYS A 182 -11.93 1.39 -6.86
N TYR A 183 -13.13 1.41 -6.30
CA TYR A 183 -14.37 1.01 -6.97
C TYR A 183 -15.29 2.22 -7.05
N GLU A 184 -15.73 2.57 -8.24
CA GLU A 184 -16.57 3.74 -8.46
C GLU A 184 -17.49 3.53 -9.67
N GLY A 185 -18.80 3.75 -9.48
CA GLY A 185 -19.78 3.66 -10.56
C GLY A 185 -19.91 2.28 -11.20
N GLY A 186 -19.60 1.20 -10.49
CA GLY A 186 -19.64 -0.17 -11.03
C GLY A 186 -18.32 -0.60 -11.68
N ILE A 187 -17.29 0.26 -11.68
CA ILE A 187 -15.99 0.00 -12.29
C ILE A 187 -14.94 -0.19 -11.21
N ILE A 188 -14.12 -1.23 -11.36
CA ILE A 188 -12.93 -1.46 -10.54
C ILE A 188 -11.75 -0.82 -11.28
N TYR A 189 -11.05 0.07 -10.59
CA TYR A 189 -9.78 0.66 -11.06
C TYR A 189 -8.64 -0.06 -10.37
N THR A 190 -7.64 -0.48 -11.15
CA THR A 190 -6.51 -1.27 -10.65
C THR A 190 -5.16 -0.66 -10.99
N VAL A 191 -4.16 -1.00 -10.20
CA VAL A 191 -2.74 -0.83 -10.55
C VAL A 191 -2.14 -2.22 -10.71
N GLU A 192 -1.52 -2.47 -11.83
CA GLU A 192 -1.10 -3.81 -12.24
C GLU A 192 0.35 -3.81 -12.73
N GLY A 193 1.05 -4.90 -12.49
CA GLY A 193 2.34 -5.18 -13.08
C GLY A 193 2.22 -6.24 -14.19
N ASN A 194 3.12 -6.20 -15.15
CA ASN A 194 3.15 -7.18 -16.25
C ASN A 194 1.93 -7.13 -17.18
N THR A 195 1.36 -5.94 -17.35
CA THR A 195 0.30 -5.69 -18.33
C THR A 195 0.88 -5.07 -19.59
N GLY A 196 0.26 -5.30 -20.74
CA GLY A 196 0.60 -4.61 -21.99
C GLY A 196 0.33 -3.11 -21.90
N THR A 197 0.99 -2.31 -22.73
CA THR A 197 0.93 -0.83 -22.75
C THR A 197 -0.41 -0.24 -23.21
N ASN A 198 -1.52 -0.93 -23.07
CA ASN A 198 -2.84 -0.39 -23.37
C ASN A 198 -3.31 0.52 -22.23
N ILE A 199 -2.84 1.77 -22.29
CA ILE A 199 -3.44 2.87 -21.55
C ILE A 199 -4.81 3.11 -22.17
N GLY A 200 -5.88 2.70 -21.49
CA GLY A 200 -7.26 2.97 -21.91
C GLY A 200 -7.97 1.84 -22.63
N GLY A 201 -7.67 0.61 -22.31
CA GLY A 201 -8.49 -0.53 -22.70
C GLY A 201 -9.64 -0.74 -21.71
N ASN A 202 -10.87 -0.61 -22.18
CA ASN A 202 -12.00 -1.32 -21.61
C ASN A 202 -11.66 -2.81 -21.63
N ASN A 203 -11.45 -3.41 -20.48
CA ASN A 203 -11.71 -4.82 -20.19
C ASN A 203 -12.02 -4.95 -18.71
#